data_cc8fd0cf96b5da568abc68e2c08cd0ca
#
_entry.id   cc8fd0cf96b5da568abc68e2c08cd0ca
#
_cell.length_a   1.000
_cell.length_b   1.000
_cell.length_c   1.000
_cell.angle_alpha   90.00
_cell.angle_beta   90.00
_cell.angle_gamma   90.00
#
_symmetry.space_group_name_H-M   'P 1'
#
loop_
_entity.id
_entity.type
_entity.pdbx_description
1 polymer ?
#
loop_
_entity_poly.entity_id
_entity_poly.type
_entity_poly.pdbx_seq_one_letter_code
_entity_poly.pdbx_strand_id
1 'polypeptide(L)'
;MTILDEIAEYARERVKNAKENISLDEIKKKALSMPKGIFAFEKALKKEGMSFICECKKASPSKGLISPEFPYARIAKEYEDAGADCISVLTEPKWFLGNDEYLKEISEKVNIPCIRKDFVVDEYMVYEAKVLGAQAVLLICSILSESEIRHCIGICDELGISALVEVHNEEEIDMAVRAGARIVGVNNRYRAIVVPFIKSHKTLQGFLTSGNPKLRI
;
A
#
# COMPACT_ATOMS: atom_id res chain seq x y z
N MET A 1 -19.65 1.39 -14.33
CA MET A 1 -18.60 1.97 -13.46
C MET A 1 -18.60 1.16 -12.19
N THR A 2 -17.50 0.58 -11.81
CA THR A 2 -17.36 -0.20 -10.57
C THR A 2 -17.07 0.76 -9.41
N ILE A 3 -17.24 0.31 -8.17
CA ILE A 3 -16.85 1.11 -6.98
C ILE A 3 -15.35 1.47 -7.03
N LEU A 4 -14.52 0.59 -7.60
CA LEU A 4 -13.09 0.84 -7.77
C LEU A 4 -12.82 2.00 -8.74
N ASP A 5 -13.57 2.08 -9.85
CA ASP A 5 -13.47 3.18 -10.81
C ASP A 5 -13.87 4.51 -10.16
N GLU A 6 -14.94 4.51 -9.34
CA GLU A 6 -15.39 5.71 -8.61
C GLU A 6 -14.34 6.20 -7.61
N ILE A 7 -13.70 5.27 -6.88
CA ILE A 7 -12.65 5.61 -5.91
C ILE A 7 -11.42 6.14 -6.64
N ALA A 8 -11.03 5.51 -7.74
CA ALA A 8 -9.88 5.96 -8.55
C ALA A 8 -10.11 7.36 -9.13
N GLU A 9 -11.32 7.64 -9.63
CA GLU A 9 -11.65 8.98 -10.16
C GLU A 9 -11.61 10.03 -9.05
N TYR A 10 -12.16 9.74 -7.90
CA TYR A 10 -12.08 10.62 -6.73
C TYR A 10 -10.63 10.83 -6.27
N ALA A 11 -9.79 9.81 -6.36
CA ALA A 11 -8.37 9.95 -6.06
C ALA A 11 -7.67 10.91 -7.04
N ARG A 12 -8.03 10.90 -8.35
CA ARG A 12 -7.53 11.86 -9.34
C ARG A 12 -7.94 13.29 -9.00
N GLU A 13 -9.21 13.49 -8.58
CA GLU A 13 -9.70 14.79 -8.13
C GLU A 13 -8.93 15.29 -6.89
N ARG A 14 -8.69 14.42 -5.90
CA ARG A 14 -7.89 14.76 -4.73
C ARG A 14 -6.47 15.19 -5.10
N VAL A 15 -5.83 14.46 -5.99
CA VAL A 15 -4.48 14.80 -6.47
C VAL A 15 -4.47 16.13 -7.20
N LYS A 16 -5.46 16.40 -8.05
CA LYS A 16 -5.58 17.70 -8.74
C LYS A 16 -5.64 18.84 -7.72
N ASN A 17 -6.50 18.72 -6.72
CA ASN A 17 -6.66 19.75 -5.67
C ASN A 17 -5.38 19.85 -4.79
N ALA A 18 -4.69 18.75 -4.52
CA ALA A 18 -3.45 18.75 -3.78
C ALA A 18 -2.33 19.51 -4.53
N LYS A 19 -2.23 19.30 -5.86
CA LYS A 19 -1.26 20.00 -6.73
C LYS A 19 -1.49 21.51 -6.83
N GLU A 20 -2.71 22.01 -6.53
CA GLU A 20 -2.99 23.45 -6.45
C GLU A 20 -2.38 24.08 -5.17
N ASN A 21 -2.22 23.30 -4.10
CA ASN A 21 -1.64 23.75 -2.84
C ASN A 21 -0.12 23.55 -2.76
N ILE A 22 0.35 22.37 -3.21
CA ILE A 22 1.76 21.99 -3.28
C ILE A 22 1.98 21.37 -4.66
N SER A 23 2.77 22.00 -5.50
CA SER A 23 3.04 21.49 -6.86
C SER A 23 3.76 20.14 -6.84
N LEU A 24 3.73 19.41 -7.96
CA LEU A 24 4.47 18.16 -8.11
C LEU A 24 5.98 18.37 -7.86
N ASP A 25 6.56 19.45 -8.38
CA ASP A 25 7.99 19.75 -8.20
C ASP A 25 8.34 20.01 -6.74
N GLU A 26 7.47 20.69 -6.00
CA GLU A 26 7.67 20.97 -4.58
C GLU A 26 7.60 19.72 -3.73
N ILE A 27 6.57 18.85 -3.91
CA ILE A 27 6.43 17.60 -3.15
C ILE A 27 7.57 16.64 -3.48
N LYS A 28 7.97 16.54 -4.75
CA LYS A 28 9.13 15.78 -5.22
C LYS A 28 10.42 16.26 -4.56
N LYS A 29 10.69 17.56 -4.60
CA LYS A 29 11.87 18.17 -3.94
C LYS A 29 11.87 17.88 -2.45
N LYS A 30 10.71 17.98 -1.78
CA LYS A 30 10.57 17.68 -0.36
C LYS A 30 10.86 16.22 -0.06
N ALA A 31 10.28 15.28 -0.83
CA ALA A 31 10.52 13.86 -0.65
C ALA A 31 11.97 13.46 -0.87
N LEU A 32 12.62 14.02 -1.93
CA LEU A 32 14.02 13.76 -2.26
C LEU A 32 15.01 14.40 -1.28
N SER A 33 14.62 15.46 -0.57
CA SER A 33 15.45 16.08 0.49
C SER A 33 15.48 15.26 1.79
N MET A 34 14.54 14.32 1.95
CA MET A 34 14.52 13.40 3.10
C MET A 34 15.58 12.31 2.92
N PRO A 35 16.07 11.70 4.03
CA PRO A 35 16.96 10.56 3.93
C PRO A 35 16.36 9.45 3.07
N LYS A 36 17.14 8.89 2.14
CA LYS A 36 16.74 7.74 1.36
C LYS A 36 16.40 6.59 2.30
N GLY A 37 15.24 5.97 2.09
CA GLY A 37 14.81 4.81 2.86
C GLY A 37 15.69 3.58 2.56
N ILE A 38 15.52 2.55 3.38
CA ILE A 38 16.29 1.32 3.31
C ILE A 38 15.42 0.11 2.91
N PHE A 39 14.26 0.36 2.29
CA PHE A 39 13.26 -0.68 1.97
C PHE A 39 12.81 -1.47 3.21
N ALA A 40 12.54 -0.76 4.31
CA ALA A 40 12.21 -1.39 5.60
C ALA A 40 11.00 -2.33 5.50
N PHE A 41 9.97 -1.96 4.72
CA PHE A 41 8.77 -2.77 4.52
C PHE A 41 9.08 -4.12 3.86
N GLU A 42 9.84 -4.11 2.76
CA GLU A 42 10.28 -5.34 2.08
C GLU A 42 11.21 -6.19 2.97
N LYS A 43 12.06 -5.57 3.78
CA LYS A 43 12.92 -6.28 4.73
C LYS A 43 12.15 -6.96 5.85
N ALA A 44 11.11 -6.30 6.38
CA ALA A 44 10.25 -6.88 7.42
C ALA A 44 9.51 -8.12 6.92
N LEU A 45 9.14 -8.17 5.63
CA LEU A 45 8.46 -9.30 5.01
C LEU A 45 9.41 -10.46 4.60
N LYS A 46 10.74 -10.25 4.67
CA LYS A 46 11.75 -11.29 4.30
C LYS A 46 12.06 -12.28 5.37
N LYS A 47 11.55 -12.12 6.58
CA LYS A 47 11.83 -13.06 7.67
C LYS A 47 11.36 -14.47 7.34
N GLU A 48 11.96 -15.47 7.98
CA GLU A 48 11.45 -16.84 7.92
C GLU A 48 10.09 -16.95 8.60
N GLY A 49 9.19 -17.73 7.99
CA GLY A 49 7.84 -17.94 8.49
C GLY A 49 6.83 -16.97 7.92
N MET A 50 5.76 -16.73 8.67
CA MET A 50 4.65 -15.85 8.28
C MET A 50 4.91 -14.43 8.79
N SER A 51 4.66 -13.45 7.94
CA SER A 51 4.68 -12.03 8.30
C SER A 51 3.26 -11.48 8.36
N PHE A 52 3.00 -10.60 9.32
CA PHE A 52 1.69 -10.00 9.53
C PHE A 52 1.73 -8.50 9.18
N ILE A 53 0.83 -8.10 8.27
CA ILE A 53 0.52 -6.69 7.99
C ILE A 53 -0.83 -6.40 8.65
N CYS A 54 -0.84 -5.65 9.75
CA CYS A 54 -2.07 -5.31 10.46
C CYS A 54 -2.63 -3.98 9.97
N GLU A 55 -3.94 -3.94 9.70
CA GLU A 55 -4.58 -2.79 9.06
C GLU A 55 -5.35 -1.91 10.05
N CYS A 56 -5.01 -0.62 10.10
CA CYS A 56 -5.75 0.42 10.77
C CYS A 56 -6.82 0.99 9.82
N LYS A 57 -8.08 0.57 10.03
CA LYS A 57 -9.22 0.91 9.18
C LYS A 57 -10.45 1.30 9.97
N LYS A 58 -10.96 2.52 9.73
CA LYS A 58 -12.15 3.07 10.39
C LYS A 58 -13.45 2.61 9.77
N ALA A 59 -13.49 2.53 8.44
CA ALA A 59 -14.67 2.17 7.66
C ALA A 59 -14.28 1.43 6.37
N SER A 60 -15.25 0.80 5.71
CA SER A 60 -15.08 0.26 4.35
C SER A 60 -16.41 0.27 3.58
N PRO A 61 -16.41 0.29 2.22
CA PRO A 61 -17.63 0.25 1.41
C PRO A 61 -18.55 -0.92 1.75
N SER A 62 -17.98 -2.09 2.07
CA SER A 62 -18.72 -3.32 2.32
C SER A 62 -19.28 -3.46 3.75
N LYS A 63 -18.63 -2.83 4.75
CA LYS A 63 -18.99 -2.96 6.17
C LYS A 63 -19.48 -1.66 6.81
N GLY A 64 -19.41 -0.54 6.08
CA GLY A 64 -19.69 0.78 6.63
C GLY A 64 -18.70 1.16 7.73
N LEU A 65 -19.16 1.85 8.76
CA LEU A 65 -18.37 2.24 9.92
C LEU A 65 -18.03 1.02 10.78
N ILE A 66 -16.74 0.74 10.95
CA ILE A 66 -16.24 -0.41 11.71
C ILE A 66 -15.98 -0.02 13.17
N SER A 67 -15.37 1.15 13.39
CA SER A 67 -15.02 1.66 14.72
C SER A 67 -15.44 3.13 14.85
N PRO A 68 -16.52 3.45 15.60
CA PRO A 68 -16.92 4.83 15.85
C PRO A 68 -15.81 5.63 16.56
N GLU A 69 -15.27 5.07 17.64
CA GLU A 69 -14.05 5.54 18.27
C GLU A 69 -12.87 4.86 17.60
N PHE A 70 -12.04 5.64 16.92
CA PHE A 70 -10.89 5.12 16.19
C PHE A 70 -9.58 5.69 16.74
N PRO A 71 -9.10 5.17 17.87
CA PRO A 71 -7.81 5.58 18.45
C PRO A 71 -6.65 4.93 17.67
N TYR A 72 -6.50 5.31 16.39
CA TYR A 72 -5.63 4.67 15.38
C TYR A 72 -4.18 4.49 15.87
N ALA A 73 -3.63 5.48 16.55
CA ALA A 73 -2.25 5.43 17.03
C ALA A 73 -2.07 4.39 18.17
N ARG A 74 -3.08 4.23 19.03
CA ARG A 74 -3.09 3.17 20.07
C ARG A 74 -3.26 1.81 19.43
N ILE A 75 -4.18 1.67 18.47
CA ILE A 75 -4.40 0.43 17.73
C ILE A 75 -3.12 -0.02 17.03
N ALA A 76 -2.42 0.90 16.34
CA ALA A 76 -1.16 0.59 15.67
C ALA A 76 -0.08 0.11 16.66
N LYS A 77 0.00 0.73 17.83
CA LYS A 77 0.94 0.32 18.87
C LYS A 77 0.59 -1.05 19.48
N GLU A 78 -0.70 -1.33 19.71
CA GLU A 78 -1.17 -2.64 20.14
C GLU A 78 -0.85 -3.75 19.11
N TYR A 79 -0.94 -3.45 17.80
CA TYR A 79 -0.51 -4.37 16.75
C TYR A 79 1.00 -4.62 16.76
N GLU A 80 1.82 -3.57 16.91
CA GLU A 80 3.27 -3.72 17.05
C GLU A 80 3.61 -4.58 18.26
N ASP A 81 3.03 -4.31 19.43
CA ASP A 81 3.25 -5.04 20.68
C ASP A 81 2.78 -6.51 20.58
N ALA A 82 1.77 -6.80 19.75
CA ALA A 82 1.31 -8.15 19.44
C ALA A 82 2.20 -8.89 18.42
N GLY A 83 3.22 -8.24 17.88
CA GLY A 83 4.18 -8.86 16.96
C GLY A 83 3.85 -8.69 15.48
N ALA A 84 3.06 -7.70 15.09
CA ALA A 84 2.91 -7.33 13.69
C ALA A 84 4.26 -6.90 13.08
N ASP A 85 4.48 -7.24 11.83
CA ASP A 85 5.70 -6.88 11.09
C ASP A 85 5.59 -5.54 10.38
N CYS A 86 4.37 -5.19 9.97
CA CYS A 86 4.06 -3.95 9.26
C CYS A 86 2.67 -3.45 9.66
N ILE A 87 2.45 -2.15 9.52
CA ILE A 87 1.12 -1.53 9.66
C ILE A 87 0.62 -1.03 8.31
N SER A 88 -0.62 -1.36 7.97
CA SER A 88 -1.34 -0.79 6.83
C SER A 88 -2.26 0.31 7.33
N VAL A 89 -2.10 1.54 6.80
CA VAL A 89 -2.88 2.71 7.25
C VAL A 89 -3.74 3.22 6.10
N LEU A 90 -5.06 3.14 6.27
CA LEU A 90 -6.03 3.70 5.31
C LEU A 90 -5.97 5.22 5.33
N THR A 91 -5.68 5.84 4.17
CA THR A 91 -5.69 7.29 4.00
C THR A 91 -6.83 7.78 3.08
N GLU A 92 -7.54 6.88 2.39
CA GLU A 92 -8.67 7.23 1.55
C GLU A 92 -9.82 7.81 2.41
N PRO A 93 -10.26 9.10 2.18
CA PRO A 93 -11.11 9.81 3.14
C PRO A 93 -12.61 9.57 2.98
N LYS A 94 -13.10 9.20 1.80
CA LYS A 94 -14.55 9.19 1.50
C LYS A 94 -15.21 7.86 1.87
N TRP A 95 -14.66 6.74 1.42
CA TRP A 95 -15.24 5.40 1.62
C TRP A 95 -14.64 4.66 2.81
N PHE A 96 -13.36 4.94 3.12
CA PHE A 96 -12.67 4.29 4.23
C PHE A 96 -12.55 5.20 5.46
N LEU A 97 -12.97 6.46 5.37
CA LEU A 97 -12.84 7.48 6.42
C LEU A 97 -11.40 7.57 6.95
N GLY A 98 -10.44 7.38 6.03
CA GLY A 98 -9.01 7.51 6.28
C GLY A 98 -8.57 8.97 6.35
N ASN A 99 -7.30 9.18 6.73
CA ASN A 99 -6.70 10.50 6.76
C ASN A 99 -5.17 10.37 6.69
N ASP A 100 -4.51 11.27 5.97
CA ASP A 100 -3.05 11.35 5.89
C ASP A 100 -2.40 11.59 7.26
N GLU A 101 -3.08 12.31 8.16
CA GLU A 101 -2.60 12.54 9.54
C GLU A 101 -2.53 11.22 10.33
N TYR A 102 -3.41 10.24 10.06
CA TYR A 102 -3.32 8.92 10.69
C TYR A 102 -1.99 8.24 10.34
N LEU A 103 -1.61 8.27 9.07
CA LEU A 103 -0.35 7.69 8.61
C LEU A 103 0.85 8.39 9.25
N LYS A 104 0.84 9.71 9.24
CA LYS A 104 1.92 10.53 9.80
C LYS A 104 2.11 10.25 11.29
N GLU A 105 1.05 10.34 12.10
CA GLU A 105 1.14 10.07 13.53
C GLU A 105 1.52 8.62 13.85
N ILE A 106 0.96 7.64 13.12
CA ILE A 106 1.31 6.23 13.32
C ILE A 106 2.79 6.00 13.01
N SER A 107 3.29 6.51 11.86
CA SER A 107 4.69 6.32 11.47
C SER A 107 5.71 6.93 12.45
N GLU A 108 5.29 7.92 13.24
CA GLU A 108 6.11 8.53 14.30
C GLU A 108 6.07 7.73 15.62
N LYS A 109 5.01 6.90 15.83
CA LYS A 109 4.76 6.21 17.10
C LYS A 109 5.14 4.73 17.11
N VAL A 110 5.23 4.10 15.94
CA VAL A 110 5.64 2.69 15.83
C VAL A 110 7.03 2.59 15.22
N ASN A 111 7.76 1.50 15.55
CA ASN A 111 9.09 1.23 14.98
C ASN A 111 9.03 0.30 13.77
N ILE A 112 7.88 -0.34 13.53
CA ILE A 112 7.67 -1.21 12.37
C ILE A 112 7.20 -0.40 11.15
N PRO A 113 7.53 -0.82 9.92
CA PRO A 113 7.25 -0.04 8.72
C PRO A 113 5.75 0.07 8.42
N CYS A 114 5.36 1.27 7.96
CA CYS A 114 3.99 1.59 7.57
C CYS A 114 3.83 1.64 6.06
N ILE A 115 2.73 1.08 5.54
CA ILE A 115 2.30 1.26 4.15
C ILE A 115 1.15 2.27 4.08
N ARG A 116 1.23 3.23 3.14
CA ARG A 116 0.08 4.05 2.75
C ARG A 116 -0.91 3.19 1.98
N LYS A 117 -2.05 2.91 2.56
CA LYS A 117 -3.14 2.16 1.93
C LYS A 117 -4.12 3.16 1.33
N ASP A 118 -3.93 3.46 0.06
CA ASP A 118 -4.74 4.38 -0.74
C ASP A 118 -4.77 3.89 -2.20
N PHE A 119 -5.55 4.55 -3.04
CA PHE A 119 -5.66 4.27 -4.46
C PHE A 119 -4.70 5.21 -5.22
N VAL A 120 -3.45 4.77 -5.36
CA VAL A 120 -2.43 5.55 -6.08
C VAL A 120 -2.79 5.60 -7.56
N VAL A 121 -2.99 6.82 -8.07
CA VAL A 121 -3.36 7.11 -9.48
C VAL A 121 -2.39 8.10 -10.14
N ASP A 122 -1.43 8.62 -9.40
CA ASP A 122 -0.48 9.64 -9.87
C ASP A 122 0.80 9.57 -9.04
N GLU A 123 1.95 9.88 -9.65
CA GLU A 123 3.26 9.90 -9.00
C GLU A 123 3.32 10.85 -7.79
N TYR A 124 2.51 11.90 -7.79
CA TYR A 124 2.38 12.82 -6.66
C TYR A 124 2.15 12.08 -5.34
N MET A 125 1.25 11.08 -5.36
CA MET A 125 0.89 10.31 -4.16
C MET A 125 2.04 9.45 -3.64
N VAL A 126 2.99 9.06 -4.49
CA VAL A 126 4.19 8.31 -4.08
C VAL A 126 5.15 9.23 -3.32
N TYR A 127 5.40 10.44 -3.85
CA TYR A 127 6.21 11.44 -3.15
C TYR A 127 5.57 11.89 -1.85
N GLU A 128 4.26 12.14 -1.87
CA GLU A 128 3.48 12.50 -0.70
C GLU A 128 3.54 11.42 0.38
N ALA A 129 3.40 10.14 0.03
CA ALA A 129 3.54 9.02 0.95
C ALA A 129 4.88 9.03 1.68
N LYS A 130 5.97 9.30 0.97
CA LYS A 130 7.31 9.45 1.58
C LYS A 130 7.33 10.58 2.58
N VAL A 131 6.75 11.73 2.24
CA VAL A 131 6.70 12.91 3.13
C VAL A 131 5.86 12.66 4.38
N LEU A 132 4.83 11.83 4.27
CA LEU A 132 3.97 11.39 5.39
C LEU A 132 4.61 10.29 6.25
N GLY A 133 5.81 9.82 5.92
CA GLY A 133 6.53 8.82 6.70
C GLY A 133 6.26 7.36 6.29
N ALA A 134 5.54 7.11 5.18
CA ALA A 134 5.36 5.75 4.68
C ALA A 134 6.67 5.12 4.21
N GLN A 135 6.83 3.84 4.48
CA GLN A 135 7.93 3.01 3.97
C GLN A 135 7.47 2.11 2.81
N ALA A 136 6.18 2.14 2.48
CA ALA A 136 5.63 1.50 1.29
C ALA A 136 4.38 2.21 0.79
N VAL A 137 4.05 2.00 -0.50
CA VAL A 137 2.79 2.40 -1.13
C VAL A 137 2.12 1.20 -1.77
N LEU A 138 0.79 1.28 -1.92
CA LEU A 138 -0.01 0.30 -2.65
C LEU A 138 -0.17 0.75 -4.11
N LEU A 139 0.16 -0.13 -5.05
CA LEU A 139 -0.13 0.03 -6.48
C LEU A 139 -1.11 -1.06 -6.91
N ILE A 140 -2.20 -0.71 -7.58
CA ILE A 140 -3.29 -1.65 -7.91
C ILE A 140 -3.33 -1.84 -9.41
N CYS A 141 -3.11 -3.08 -9.90
CA CYS A 141 -3.07 -3.41 -11.32
C CYS A 141 -4.38 -3.09 -12.06
N SER A 142 -5.52 -3.20 -11.38
CA SER A 142 -6.83 -2.92 -12.01
C SER A 142 -7.07 -1.43 -12.32
N ILE A 143 -6.28 -0.50 -11.78
CA ILE A 143 -6.45 0.96 -11.98
C ILE A 143 -5.24 1.64 -12.61
N LEU A 144 -4.11 0.95 -12.71
CA LEU A 144 -2.87 1.43 -13.30
C LEU A 144 -2.44 0.57 -14.48
N SER A 145 -1.91 1.18 -15.52
CA SER A 145 -1.23 0.47 -16.61
C SER A 145 0.13 -0.06 -16.17
N GLU A 146 0.69 -1.01 -16.93
CA GLU A 146 2.04 -1.55 -16.70
C GLU A 146 3.10 -0.45 -16.66
N SER A 147 2.99 0.55 -17.54
CA SER A 147 3.93 1.68 -17.59
C SER A 147 3.85 2.58 -16.37
N GLU A 148 2.64 2.83 -15.85
CA GLU A 148 2.44 3.61 -14.63
C GLU A 148 2.96 2.87 -13.39
N ILE A 149 2.70 1.56 -13.29
CA ILE A 149 3.25 0.73 -12.22
C ILE A 149 4.77 0.74 -12.25
N ARG A 150 5.38 0.54 -13.41
CA ARG A 150 6.84 0.58 -13.60
C ARG A 150 7.41 1.94 -13.20
N HIS A 151 6.76 3.03 -13.61
CA HIS A 151 7.15 4.39 -13.26
C HIS A 151 7.11 4.61 -11.74
N CYS A 152 6.00 4.25 -11.08
CA CYS A 152 5.86 4.37 -9.62
C CYS A 152 6.88 3.51 -8.85
N ILE A 153 7.19 2.30 -9.33
CA ILE A 153 8.25 1.45 -8.77
C ILE A 153 9.60 2.17 -8.84
N GLY A 154 9.92 2.79 -9.98
CA GLY A 154 11.14 3.58 -10.17
C GLY A 154 11.28 4.71 -9.15
N ILE A 155 10.19 5.44 -8.90
CA ILE A 155 10.14 6.49 -7.86
C ILE A 155 10.34 5.89 -6.47
N CYS A 156 9.67 4.79 -6.16
CA CYS A 156 9.85 4.08 -4.88
C CYS A 156 11.32 3.70 -4.68
N ASP A 157 12.01 3.22 -5.72
CA ASP A 157 13.42 2.84 -5.68
C ASP A 157 14.35 4.04 -5.45
N GLU A 158 14.03 5.19 -6.08
CA GLU A 158 14.74 6.44 -5.85
C GLU A 158 14.61 6.89 -4.39
N LEU A 159 13.40 6.82 -3.83
CA LEU A 159 13.09 7.22 -2.46
C LEU A 159 13.51 6.18 -1.39
N GLY A 160 13.82 4.94 -1.79
CA GLY A 160 14.14 3.82 -0.89
C GLY A 160 12.94 3.31 -0.09
N ILE A 161 11.73 3.47 -0.61
CA ILE A 161 10.49 2.88 -0.08
C ILE A 161 10.05 1.70 -0.96
N SER A 162 9.14 0.87 -0.47
CA SER A 162 8.68 -0.31 -1.20
C SER A 162 7.39 -0.04 -1.97
N ALA A 163 7.19 -0.75 -3.10
CA ALA A 163 5.90 -0.83 -3.78
C ALA A 163 5.28 -2.21 -3.54
N LEU A 164 4.10 -2.26 -2.93
CA LEU A 164 3.24 -3.45 -2.88
C LEU A 164 2.29 -3.40 -4.06
N VAL A 165 2.45 -4.31 -5.02
CA VAL A 165 1.62 -4.36 -6.23
C VAL A 165 0.48 -5.35 -6.03
N GLU A 166 -0.76 -4.86 -5.99
CA GLU A 166 -1.96 -5.67 -5.80
C GLU A 166 -2.48 -6.21 -7.13
N VAL A 167 -2.78 -7.52 -7.15
CA VAL A 167 -3.26 -8.27 -8.32
C VAL A 167 -4.47 -9.13 -7.97
N HIS A 168 -5.38 -9.33 -8.93
CA HIS A 168 -6.65 -10.06 -8.76
C HIS A 168 -6.79 -11.27 -9.70
N ASN A 169 -5.98 -11.37 -10.73
CA ASN A 169 -6.02 -12.43 -11.75
C ASN A 169 -4.62 -12.69 -12.34
N GLU A 170 -4.52 -13.69 -13.22
CA GLU A 170 -3.25 -14.12 -13.83
C GLU A 170 -2.64 -13.06 -14.74
N GLU A 171 -3.46 -12.34 -15.51
CA GLU A 171 -3.01 -11.27 -16.40
C GLU A 171 -2.37 -10.12 -15.61
N GLU A 172 -2.95 -9.79 -14.45
CA GLU A 172 -2.39 -8.77 -13.55
C GLU A 172 -1.10 -9.24 -12.88
N ILE A 173 -0.95 -10.55 -12.59
CA ILE A 173 0.32 -11.11 -12.12
C ILE A 173 1.41 -10.91 -13.17
N ASP A 174 1.11 -11.26 -14.43
CA ASP A 174 2.05 -11.09 -15.54
C ASP A 174 2.45 -9.62 -15.70
N MET A 175 1.48 -8.72 -15.62
CA MET A 175 1.71 -7.28 -15.70
C MET A 175 2.60 -6.81 -14.55
N ALA A 176 2.34 -7.21 -13.30
CA ALA A 176 3.15 -6.85 -12.14
C ALA A 176 4.61 -7.33 -12.28
N VAL A 177 4.79 -8.57 -12.77
CA VAL A 177 6.13 -9.14 -13.02
C VAL A 177 6.87 -8.35 -14.10
N ARG A 178 6.22 -8.06 -15.23
CA ARG A 178 6.84 -7.27 -16.31
C ARG A 178 7.13 -5.83 -15.88
N ALA A 179 6.30 -5.26 -14.99
CA ALA A 179 6.53 -3.93 -14.42
C ALA A 179 7.72 -3.90 -13.43
N GLY A 180 8.21 -5.05 -12.97
CA GLY A 180 9.35 -5.15 -12.05
C GLY A 180 8.96 -5.18 -10.57
N ALA A 181 7.71 -5.58 -10.25
CA ALA A 181 7.26 -5.71 -8.87
C ALA A 181 8.12 -6.71 -8.08
N ARG A 182 8.58 -6.30 -6.90
CA ARG A 182 9.31 -7.17 -5.96
C ARG A 182 8.40 -7.78 -4.91
N ILE A 183 7.30 -7.10 -4.59
CA ILE A 183 6.29 -7.54 -3.64
C ILE A 183 4.94 -7.54 -4.35
N VAL A 184 4.26 -8.67 -4.35
CA VAL A 184 2.93 -8.80 -4.94
C VAL A 184 1.92 -9.18 -3.86
N GLY A 185 0.82 -8.43 -3.80
CA GLY A 185 -0.34 -8.75 -2.99
C GLY A 185 -1.41 -9.42 -3.86
N VAL A 186 -1.70 -10.69 -3.62
CA VAL A 186 -2.81 -11.38 -4.28
C VAL A 186 -4.07 -11.12 -3.48
N ASN A 187 -4.98 -10.33 -4.04
CA ASN A 187 -6.24 -9.98 -3.41
C ASN A 187 -7.39 -10.72 -4.13
N ASN A 188 -7.78 -11.87 -3.60
CA ASN A 188 -9.01 -12.51 -4.04
C ASN A 188 -10.15 -12.18 -3.06
N ARG A 189 -11.42 -12.33 -3.49
CA ARG A 189 -12.62 -11.94 -2.72
C ARG A 189 -12.68 -12.48 -1.29
N TYR A 190 -11.87 -13.48 -0.97
CA TYR A 190 -11.89 -14.19 0.31
C TYR A 190 -10.61 -14.02 1.13
N ARG A 191 -9.49 -13.63 0.51
CA ARG A 191 -8.17 -13.54 1.17
C ARG A 191 -7.24 -12.57 0.42
N ALA A 192 -6.48 -11.80 1.19
CA ALA A 192 -5.33 -11.07 0.67
C ALA A 192 -4.05 -11.76 1.16
N ILE A 193 -3.15 -12.08 0.24
CA ILE A 193 -1.87 -12.73 0.53
C ILE A 193 -0.78 -11.89 -0.10
N VAL A 194 0.23 -11.51 0.68
CA VAL A 194 1.40 -10.80 0.17
C VAL A 194 2.54 -11.79 -0.03
N VAL A 195 3.07 -11.82 -1.25
CA VAL A 195 4.21 -12.66 -1.62
C VAL A 195 5.43 -11.76 -1.84
N PRO A 196 6.36 -11.70 -0.88
CA PRO A 196 7.61 -10.99 -1.07
C PRO A 196 8.50 -11.79 -2.02
N PHE A 197 9.17 -11.09 -2.93
CA PHE A 197 10.14 -11.66 -3.87
C PHE A 197 9.60 -12.78 -4.75
N ILE A 198 9.05 -12.39 -5.88
CA ILE A 198 8.58 -13.30 -6.92
C ILE A 198 9.75 -14.17 -7.41
N LYS A 199 9.83 -15.40 -6.90
CA LYS A 199 10.84 -16.38 -7.33
C LYS A 199 10.44 -17.09 -8.63
N SER A 200 9.14 -17.22 -8.90
CA SER A 200 8.61 -17.74 -10.17
C SER A 200 7.12 -17.41 -10.34
N HIS A 201 6.70 -17.27 -11.58
CA HIS A 201 5.30 -17.12 -12.00
C HIS A 201 4.40 -18.27 -11.48
N LYS A 202 4.91 -19.51 -11.50
CA LYS A 202 4.20 -20.70 -10.99
C LYS A 202 3.81 -20.60 -9.51
N THR A 203 4.62 -19.92 -8.70
CA THR A 203 4.32 -19.73 -7.27
C THR A 203 3.10 -18.84 -7.09
N LEU A 204 2.97 -17.76 -7.86
CA LEU A 204 1.83 -16.84 -7.78
C LEU A 204 0.54 -17.46 -8.33
N GLN A 205 0.61 -18.20 -9.44
CA GLN A 205 -0.54 -18.96 -9.95
C GLN A 205 -1.07 -19.95 -8.93
N GLY A 206 -0.18 -20.64 -8.19
CA GLY A 206 -0.56 -21.52 -7.11
C GLY A 206 -1.39 -20.83 -6.01
N PHE A 207 -1.16 -19.56 -5.73
CA PHE A 207 -1.93 -18.80 -4.74
C PHE A 207 -3.32 -18.40 -5.25
N LEU A 208 -3.48 -18.14 -6.54
CA LEU A 208 -4.79 -17.83 -7.14
C LEU A 208 -5.72 -19.07 -7.19
N THR A 209 -5.14 -20.23 -7.48
CA THR A 209 -5.89 -21.46 -7.74
C THR A 209 -6.04 -22.36 -6.50
N SER A 210 -5.12 -22.28 -5.55
CA SER A 210 -5.15 -23.13 -4.38
C SER A 210 -6.08 -22.61 -3.29
N GLY A 211 -7.15 -23.33 -3.04
CA GLY A 211 -7.87 -23.28 -1.76
C GLY A 211 -7.02 -23.82 -0.59
N ASN A 212 -5.69 -23.60 -0.61
CA ASN A 212 -4.76 -24.20 0.35
C ASN A 212 -4.99 -23.61 1.76
N PRO A 213 -5.44 -24.42 2.74
CA PRO A 213 -5.80 -23.96 4.08
C PRO A 213 -4.59 -23.55 4.94
N LYS A 214 -3.35 -23.73 4.46
CA LYS A 214 -2.11 -23.44 5.21
C LYS A 214 -1.65 -21.99 5.15
N LEU A 215 -2.28 -21.15 4.30
CA LEU A 215 -2.00 -19.71 4.20
C LEU A 215 -3.22 -18.94 4.73
N ARG A 216 -3.37 -18.87 6.04
CA ARG A 216 -4.33 -17.98 6.71
C ARG A 216 -3.62 -16.70 7.12
N ILE A 217 -4.12 -15.57 6.62
CA ILE A 217 -3.92 -14.24 7.21
C ILE A 217 -5.00 -14.03 8.25
#